data_dd1440ce76d26753551e66cfa1b436cd
#
_entry.id   dd1440ce76d26753551e66cfa1b436cd
#
_cell.length_a   1.000
_cell.length_b   1.000
_cell.length_c   1.000
_cell.angle_alpha   90.00
_cell.angle_beta   90.00
_cell.angle_gamma   90.00
#
_symmetry.space_group_name_H-M   'P 1'
#
loop_
_entity.id
_entity.type
_entity.pdbx_description
1 polymer ?
#
loop_
_entity_poly.entity_id
_entity_poly.type
_entity_poly.pdbx_seq_one_letter_code
_entity_poly.pdbx_strand_id
1 'polypeptide(L)'
;MSFTKEEYKQRLKKVQSMMEKKGIELLISHDTNNMNYLTGYDAWSFYYAQCAIVHVNADEPLCFVRAQDSGGAYIKTYLKDENIIVYDENYIHTWPKHPYDYLVQIIKDRNWDKLSVGVEMDAHYFTAFCYEKIKQGLPNAKIKDSERLVNWARFAKSDAEINYMKTAALISEKGMKTAMEVIKPGVRQCLSLIHI
;
A
#
# COMPACT_ATOMS: atom_id res chain seq x y z
N MET A 1 -5.08 14.20 -0.90
CA MET A 1 -3.66 13.80 -0.72
C MET A 1 -3.13 14.32 0.60
N SER A 2 -2.43 13.49 1.36
CA SER A 2 -1.82 13.89 2.65
C SER A 2 -0.46 14.57 2.48
N PHE A 3 0.26 14.27 1.40
CA PHE A 3 1.58 14.84 1.08
C PHE A 3 1.60 15.45 -0.32
N THR A 4 2.65 16.21 -0.63
CA THR A 4 2.83 16.79 -1.96
C THR A 4 3.23 15.71 -2.98
N LYS A 5 3.03 15.99 -4.26
CA LYS A 5 3.44 15.09 -5.34
C LYS A 5 4.95 14.87 -5.37
N GLU A 6 5.71 15.90 -5.01
CA GLU A 6 7.16 15.87 -4.90
C GLU A 6 7.63 14.92 -3.81
N GLU A 7 6.97 14.92 -2.65
CA GLU A 7 7.25 13.98 -1.56
C GLU A 7 7.04 12.53 -2.02
N TYR A 8 5.94 12.22 -2.70
CA TYR A 8 5.70 10.88 -3.24
C TYR A 8 6.75 10.46 -4.28
N LYS A 9 7.19 11.38 -5.14
CA LYS A 9 8.26 11.12 -6.10
C LYS A 9 9.61 10.82 -5.43
N GLN A 10 9.92 11.53 -4.35
CA GLN A 10 11.13 11.26 -3.55
C GLN A 10 11.07 9.87 -2.89
N ARG A 11 9.91 9.50 -2.34
CA ARG A 11 9.67 8.17 -1.77
C ARG A 11 9.84 7.06 -2.81
N LEU A 12 9.26 7.26 -4.01
CA LEU A 12 9.41 6.32 -5.12
C LEU A 12 10.88 6.14 -5.50
N LYS A 13 11.63 7.21 -5.69
CA LYS A 13 13.07 7.16 -6.01
C LYS A 13 13.87 6.44 -4.94
N LYS A 14 13.56 6.68 -3.66
CA LYS A 14 14.19 5.98 -2.54
C LYS A 14 13.96 4.47 -2.63
N VAL A 15 12.72 4.05 -2.88
CA VAL A 15 12.35 2.64 -3.03
C VAL A 15 13.04 2.03 -4.26
N GLN A 16 13.02 2.71 -5.41
CA GLN A 16 13.69 2.27 -6.64
C GLN A 16 15.20 2.06 -6.45
N SER A 17 15.88 2.98 -5.78
CA SER A 17 17.30 2.82 -5.45
C SER A 17 17.57 1.59 -4.56
N MET A 18 16.66 1.27 -3.65
CA MET A 18 16.77 0.05 -2.83
C MET A 18 16.45 -1.21 -3.65
N MET A 19 15.52 -1.14 -4.61
CA MET A 19 15.21 -2.21 -5.55
C MET A 19 16.44 -2.56 -6.39
N GLU A 20 17.11 -1.55 -6.96
CA GLU A 20 18.34 -1.72 -7.74
C GLU A 20 19.43 -2.46 -6.96
N LYS A 21 19.69 -2.05 -5.71
CA LYS A 21 20.68 -2.69 -4.83
C LYS A 21 20.36 -4.16 -4.53
N LYS A 22 19.08 -4.52 -4.55
CA LYS A 22 18.60 -5.89 -4.33
C LYS A 22 18.39 -6.66 -5.64
N GLY A 23 18.62 -6.06 -6.80
CA GLY A 23 18.34 -6.66 -8.10
C GLY A 23 16.87 -7.02 -8.26
N ILE A 24 15.96 -6.14 -7.82
CA ILE A 24 14.52 -6.22 -8.02
C ILE A 24 14.16 -5.22 -9.11
N GLU A 25 13.55 -5.71 -10.21
CA GLU A 25 13.14 -4.86 -11.32
C GLU A 25 11.65 -4.47 -11.24
N LEU A 26 10.84 -5.36 -10.64
CA LEU A 26 9.43 -5.14 -10.39
C LEU A 26 9.11 -5.48 -8.93
N LEU A 27 8.53 -4.56 -8.18
CA LEU A 27 8.10 -4.79 -6.80
C LEU A 27 6.59 -4.81 -6.74
N ILE A 28 6.02 -5.83 -6.10
CA ILE A 28 4.59 -5.94 -5.78
C ILE A 28 4.44 -5.82 -4.27
N SER A 29 3.97 -4.67 -3.82
CA SER A 29 3.86 -4.30 -2.40
C SER A 29 2.41 -4.38 -1.95
N HIS A 30 2.13 -5.20 -0.94
CA HIS A 30 0.79 -5.55 -0.47
C HIS A 30 0.41 -4.93 0.86
N ASP A 31 1.41 -4.59 1.70
CA ASP A 31 1.15 -3.95 2.99
C ASP A 31 0.47 -2.60 2.76
N THR A 32 -0.66 -2.40 3.45
CA THR A 32 -1.49 -1.20 3.27
C THR A 32 -0.75 0.10 3.55
N ASN A 33 0.16 0.08 4.53
CA ASN A 33 0.96 1.25 4.86
C ASN A 33 2.03 1.51 3.78
N ASN A 34 2.54 0.44 3.14
CA ASN A 34 3.49 0.55 2.04
C ASN A 34 2.78 1.06 0.78
N MET A 35 1.55 0.58 0.51
CA MET A 35 0.71 1.13 -0.56
C MET A 35 0.45 2.63 -0.36
N ASN A 36 0.07 3.04 0.86
CA ASN A 36 -0.15 4.45 1.18
C ASN A 36 1.13 5.27 0.99
N TYR A 37 2.28 4.77 1.43
CA TYR A 37 3.58 5.42 1.28
C TYR A 37 3.94 5.65 -0.19
N LEU A 38 3.66 4.67 -1.05
CA LEU A 38 4.00 4.68 -2.48
C LEU A 38 2.99 5.45 -3.34
N THR A 39 1.70 5.40 -3.01
CA THR A 39 0.63 5.89 -3.89
C THR A 39 -0.26 6.97 -3.26
N GLY A 40 -0.31 7.03 -1.94
CA GLY A 40 -1.28 7.84 -1.20
C GLY A 40 -2.63 7.13 -0.96
N TYR A 41 -2.79 5.90 -1.45
CA TYR A 41 -4.02 5.13 -1.26
C TYR A 41 -4.15 4.62 0.17
N ASP A 42 -5.20 5.01 0.86
CA ASP A 42 -5.47 4.70 2.27
C ASP A 42 -6.88 4.13 2.50
N ALA A 43 -7.45 3.47 1.48
CA ALA A 43 -8.79 2.92 1.60
C ALA A 43 -8.86 1.68 2.51
N TRP A 44 -10.05 1.43 3.01
CA TRP A 44 -10.36 0.41 4.01
C TRP A 44 -10.52 -1.01 3.42
N SER A 45 -10.30 -1.19 2.11
CA SER A 45 -10.50 -2.45 1.36
C SER A 45 -9.35 -3.45 1.45
N PHE A 46 -8.45 -3.29 2.38
CA PHE A 46 -7.21 -4.09 2.52
C PHE A 46 -7.43 -5.61 2.67
N TYR A 47 -8.62 -6.05 3.02
CA TYR A 47 -9.00 -7.47 3.12
C TYR A 47 -9.33 -8.11 1.77
N TYR A 48 -9.39 -7.35 0.68
CA TYR A 48 -9.39 -7.82 -0.68
C TYR A 48 -8.01 -7.69 -1.32
N ALA A 49 -7.79 -8.42 -2.42
CA ALA A 49 -6.52 -8.35 -3.14
C ALA A 49 -6.28 -6.94 -3.68
N GLN A 50 -5.26 -6.27 -3.19
CA GLN A 50 -4.80 -4.97 -3.66
C GLN A 50 -3.28 -4.87 -3.50
N CYS A 51 -2.62 -4.07 -4.33
CA CYS A 51 -1.19 -3.83 -4.21
C CYS A 51 -0.76 -2.56 -4.94
N ALA A 52 0.39 -2.03 -4.55
CA ALA A 52 1.16 -1.11 -5.36
C ALA A 52 2.19 -1.89 -6.19
N ILE A 53 2.33 -1.56 -7.46
CA ILE A 53 3.31 -2.18 -8.35
C ILE A 53 4.32 -1.12 -8.76
N VAL A 54 5.58 -1.33 -8.44
CA VAL A 54 6.68 -0.41 -8.75
C VAL A 54 7.61 -1.07 -9.74
N HIS A 55 7.72 -0.49 -10.93
CA HIS A 55 8.80 -0.83 -11.86
C HIS A 55 9.99 0.07 -11.57
N VAL A 56 11.21 -0.48 -11.61
CA VAL A 56 12.45 0.21 -11.20
C VAL A 56 12.72 1.50 -11.96
N ASN A 57 12.24 1.61 -13.20
CA ASN A 57 12.42 2.80 -14.06
C ASN A 57 11.13 3.59 -14.30
N ALA A 58 10.04 3.32 -13.56
CA ALA A 58 8.79 4.04 -13.78
C ALA A 58 8.78 5.40 -13.06
N ASP A 59 8.09 6.38 -13.64
CA ASP A 59 7.89 7.70 -13.02
C ASP A 59 6.81 7.69 -11.95
N GLU A 60 5.89 6.73 -11.99
CA GLU A 60 4.81 6.53 -11.03
C GLU A 60 4.56 5.02 -10.82
N PRO A 61 4.17 4.57 -9.62
CA PRO A 61 3.71 3.20 -9.41
C PRO A 61 2.33 2.98 -10.02
N LEU A 62 1.95 1.71 -10.20
CA LEU A 62 0.55 1.36 -10.45
C LEU A 62 -0.13 1.07 -9.11
N CYS A 63 -1.40 1.43 -9.01
CA CYS A 63 -2.28 1.11 -7.88
C CYS A 63 -3.32 0.09 -8.35
N PHE A 64 -3.20 -1.16 -7.91
CA PHE A 64 -4.11 -2.25 -8.25
C PHE A 64 -5.17 -2.39 -7.18
N VAL A 65 -6.44 -2.16 -7.54
CA VAL A 65 -7.56 -2.08 -6.61
C VAL A 65 -8.83 -2.72 -7.15
N ARG A 66 -9.74 -3.07 -6.26
CA ARG A 66 -11.07 -3.57 -6.56
C ARG A 66 -11.96 -2.47 -7.17
N ALA A 67 -12.89 -2.84 -8.08
CA ALA A 67 -13.79 -1.90 -8.74
C ALA A 67 -14.64 -1.10 -7.74
N GLN A 68 -15.23 -1.74 -6.74
CA GLN A 68 -16.05 -1.08 -5.70
C GLN A 68 -15.28 0.02 -4.95
N ASP A 69 -13.95 -0.13 -4.78
CA ASP A 69 -13.12 0.76 -3.97
C ASP A 69 -12.30 1.75 -4.84
N SER A 70 -12.40 1.63 -6.16
CA SER A 70 -11.61 2.43 -7.12
C SER A 70 -11.81 3.93 -6.99
N GLY A 71 -13.01 4.39 -6.61
CA GLY A 71 -13.29 5.80 -6.35
C GLY A 71 -12.35 6.43 -5.31
N GLY A 72 -11.97 5.65 -4.29
CA GLY A 72 -10.96 6.05 -3.31
C GLY A 72 -9.58 6.25 -3.93
N ALA A 73 -9.19 5.39 -4.87
CA ALA A 73 -7.90 5.50 -5.55
C ALA A 73 -7.80 6.76 -6.42
N TYR A 74 -8.84 7.07 -7.18
CA TYR A 74 -8.90 8.29 -8.01
C TYR A 74 -8.86 9.59 -7.18
N ILE A 75 -9.46 9.61 -6.00
CA ILE A 75 -9.55 10.80 -5.15
C ILE A 75 -8.30 10.99 -4.27
N LYS A 76 -7.76 9.89 -3.73
CA LYS A 76 -6.72 9.93 -2.69
C LYS A 76 -5.30 9.89 -3.22
N THR A 77 -5.05 9.22 -4.34
CA THR A 77 -3.71 9.06 -4.88
C THR A 77 -3.22 10.30 -5.64
N TYR A 78 -1.92 10.39 -5.84
CA TYR A 78 -1.30 11.41 -6.70
C TYR A 78 -1.13 10.92 -8.15
N LEU A 79 -1.50 9.68 -8.40
CA LEU A 79 -1.28 8.98 -9.66
C LEU A 79 -2.15 9.55 -10.78
N LYS A 80 -1.70 9.35 -12.00
CA LYS A 80 -2.55 9.52 -13.17
C LYS A 80 -3.58 8.39 -13.23
N ASP A 81 -4.74 8.67 -13.79
CA ASP A 81 -5.85 7.70 -13.89
C ASP A 81 -5.44 6.40 -14.60
N GLU A 82 -4.56 6.48 -15.61
CA GLU A 82 -4.01 5.33 -16.34
C GLU A 82 -3.16 4.37 -15.49
N ASN A 83 -2.68 4.85 -14.34
CA ASN A 83 -1.90 4.08 -13.36
C ASN A 83 -2.75 3.48 -12.24
N ILE A 84 -4.07 3.72 -12.26
CA ILE A 84 -5.04 3.09 -11.37
C ILE A 84 -5.64 1.90 -12.10
N ILE A 85 -5.23 0.70 -11.71
CA ILE A 85 -5.63 -0.55 -12.34
C ILE A 85 -6.79 -1.14 -11.55
N VAL A 86 -7.95 -1.15 -12.15
CA VAL A 86 -9.19 -1.59 -11.52
C VAL A 86 -9.55 -2.99 -12.01
N TYR A 87 -9.68 -3.95 -11.11
CA TYR A 87 -10.19 -5.28 -11.46
C TYR A 87 -11.67 -5.41 -11.16
N ASP A 88 -12.35 -6.19 -11.99
CA ASP A 88 -13.81 -6.39 -11.95
C ASP A 88 -14.23 -7.26 -10.75
N GLU A 89 -15.46 -7.04 -10.25
CA GLU A 89 -16.08 -7.79 -9.14
C GLU A 89 -16.23 -9.28 -9.43
N ASN A 90 -16.23 -9.71 -10.69
CA ASN A 90 -16.32 -11.11 -11.07
C ASN A 90 -15.08 -11.94 -10.72
N TYR A 91 -14.01 -11.31 -10.22
CA TYR A 91 -12.85 -11.98 -9.64
C TYR A 91 -13.01 -12.26 -8.13
N ILE A 92 -14.07 -11.73 -7.50
CA ILE A 92 -14.29 -11.84 -6.05
C ILE A 92 -15.17 -13.07 -5.77
N HIS A 93 -14.68 -13.95 -4.88
CA HIS A 93 -15.37 -15.18 -4.46
C HIS A 93 -15.80 -16.10 -5.61
N THR A 94 -15.13 -16.06 -6.75
CA THR A 94 -15.47 -16.80 -7.96
C THR A 94 -14.38 -17.81 -8.32
N TRP A 95 -14.37 -18.94 -7.62
CA TRP A 95 -13.42 -20.02 -7.90
C TRP A 95 -13.56 -20.56 -9.34
N PRO A 96 -12.48 -20.82 -10.10
CA PRO A 96 -11.05 -20.68 -9.73
C PRO A 96 -10.44 -19.31 -10.05
N LYS A 97 -11.25 -18.31 -10.42
CA LYS A 97 -10.78 -16.97 -10.73
C LYS A 97 -10.23 -16.28 -9.47
N HIS A 98 -9.20 -15.47 -9.66
CA HIS A 98 -8.61 -14.67 -8.59
C HIS A 98 -8.15 -13.31 -9.14
N PRO A 99 -8.20 -12.20 -8.38
CA PRO A 99 -7.73 -10.90 -8.85
C PRO A 99 -6.30 -10.91 -9.39
N TYR A 100 -5.44 -11.78 -8.86
CA TYR A 100 -4.07 -11.93 -9.35
C TYR A 100 -3.96 -12.59 -10.74
N ASP A 101 -4.99 -13.24 -11.25
CA ASP A 101 -5.01 -13.65 -12.66
C ASP A 101 -5.03 -12.42 -13.58
N TYR A 102 -5.77 -11.37 -13.17
CA TYR A 102 -5.79 -10.09 -13.88
C TYR A 102 -4.48 -9.32 -13.66
N LEU A 103 -3.93 -9.31 -12.44
CA LEU A 103 -2.62 -8.70 -12.16
C LEU A 103 -1.52 -9.29 -13.07
N VAL A 104 -1.48 -10.61 -13.21
CA VAL A 104 -0.55 -11.31 -14.09
C VAL A 104 -0.73 -10.86 -15.53
N GLN A 105 -1.96 -10.71 -16.01
CA GLN A 105 -2.23 -10.23 -17.36
C GLN A 105 -1.67 -8.82 -17.57
N ILE A 106 -1.89 -7.90 -16.62
CA ILE A 106 -1.35 -6.53 -16.66
C ILE A 106 0.18 -6.52 -16.72
N ILE A 107 0.84 -7.43 -15.99
CA ILE A 107 2.31 -7.56 -16.01
C ILE A 107 2.77 -8.06 -17.38
N LYS A 108 2.09 -9.04 -17.98
CA LYS A 108 2.39 -9.54 -19.33
C LYS A 108 2.18 -8.50 -20.43
N ASP A 109 1.09 -7.78 -20.39
CA ASP A 109 0.74 -6.74 -21.37
C ASP A 109 1.81 -5.61 -21.40
N ARG A 110 2.53 -5.41 -20.28
CA ARG A 110 3.65 -4.47 -20.16
C ARG A 110 4.99 -5.08 -20.48
N ASN A 111 5.06 -6.37 -20.87
CA ASN A 111 6.30 -7.11 -21.09
C ASN A 111 7.21 -7.19 -19.85
N TRP A 112 6.62 -7.26 -18.65
CA TRP A 112 7.32 -7.36 -17.37
C TRP A 112 7.41 -8.81 -16.85
N ASP A 113 6.93 -9.77 -17.60
CA ASP A 113 6.79 -11.19 -17.24
C ASP A 113 8.12 -11.96 -17.12
N LYS A 114 9.26 -11.33 -17.47
CA LYS A 114 10.61 -11.91 -17.38
C LYS A 114 11.49 -11.23 -16.33
N LEU A 115 10.97 -10.22 -15.66
CA LEU A 115 11.72 -9.41 -14.70
C LEU A 115 11.98 -10.18 -13.39
N SER A 116 12.94 -9.65 -12.61
CA SER A 116 13.14 -10.05 -11.22
C SER A 116 12.07 -9.38 -10.37
N VAL A 117 11.12 -10.18 -9.89
CA VAL A 117 9.91 -9.70 -9.15
C VAL A 117 10.12 -9.89 -7.66
N GLY A 118 10.14 -8.79 -6.92
CA GLY A 118 10.08 -8.78 -5.46
C GLY A 118 8.63 -8.77 -4.98
N VAL A 119 8.29 -9.64 -4.03
CA VAL A 119 6.98 -9.66 -3.38
C VAL A 119 7.16 -9.54 -1.87
N GLU A 120 6.19 -8.97 -1.18
CA GLU A 120 6.20 -8.88 0.28
C GLU A 120 5.60 -10.16 0.87
N MET A 121 6.44 -11.21 1.01
CA MET A 121 5.98 -12.55 1.44
C MET A 121 5.42 -12.58 2.87
N ASP A 122 5.80 -11.61 3.70
CA ASP A 122 5.37 -11.46 5.10
C ASP A 122 4.25 -10.41 5.25
N ALA A 123 3.63 -9.96 4.15
CA ALA A 123 2.51 -9.03 4.22
C ALA A 123 1.22 -9.73 4.65
N HIS A 124 0.47 -9.09 5.55
CA HIS A 124 -0.64 -9.69 6.27
C HIS A 124 -1.76 -10.24 5.37
N TYR A 125 -2.06 -9.58 4.26
CA TYR A 125 -3.12 -9.97 3.32
C TYR A 125 -2.60 -10.61 2.02
N PHE A 126 -1.31 -10.89 1.94
CA PHE A 126 -0.73 -11.64 0.84
C PHE A 126 -0.75 -13.14 1.16
N THR A 127 -1.77 -13.83 0.67
CA THR A 127 -1.96 -15.25 0.96
C THR A 127 -1.04 -16.14 0.12
N ALA A 128 -0.85 -17.39 0.57
CA ALA A 128 -0.15 -18.40 -0.24
C ALA A 128 -0.79 -18.57 -1.63
N PHE A 129 -2.11 -18.44 -1.74
CA PHE A 129 -2.81 -18.53 -3.01
C PHE A 129 -2.47 -17.37 -3.95
N CYS A 130 -2.33 -16.14 -3.42
CA CYS A 130 -1.83 -14.99 -4.20
C CYS A 130 -0.44 -15.27 -4.78
N TYR A 131 0.47 -15.82 -3.97
CA TYR A 131 1.81 -16.21 -4.39
C TYR A 131 1.80 -17.26 -5.49
N GLU A 132 1.00 -18.33 -5.34
CA GLU A 132 0.88 -19.38 -6.34
C GLU A 132 0.32 -18.84 -7.66
N LYS A 133 -0.64 -17.94 -7.64
CA LYS A 133 -1.18 -17.28 -8.84
C LYS A 133 -0.10 -16.48 -9.59
N ILE A 134 0.71 -15.70 -8.88
CA ILE A 134 1.84 -14.97 -9.47
C ILE A 134 2.85 -15.96 -10.07
N LYS A 135 3.25 -16.97 -9.30
CA LYS A 135 4.25 -17.95 -9.72
C LYS A 135 3.83 -18.75 -10.94
N GLN A 136 2.59 -19.23 -10.97
CA GLN A 136 2.03 -19.96 -12.12
C GLN A 136 1.85 -19.05 -13.32
N GLY A 137 1.42 -17.80 -13.08
CA GLY A 137 1.15 -16.84 -14.14
C GLY A 137 2.42 -16.25 -14.78
N LEU A 138 3.53 -16.19 -14.05
CA LEU A 138 4.79 -15.60 -14.49
C LEU A 138 5.95 -16.65 -14.45
N PRO A 139 5.87 -17.72 -15.24
CA PRO A 139 6.85 -18.83 -15.15
C PRO A 139 8.28 -18.43 -15.53
N ASN A 140 8.44 -17.33 -16.24
CA ASN A 140 9.76 -16.82 -16.68
C ASN A 140 10.33 -15.74 -15.76
N ALA A 141 9.57 -15.28 -14.76
CA ALA A 141 10.02 -14.29 -13.78
C ALA A 141 10.84 -14.94 -12.66
N LYS A 142 11.79 -14.18 -12.12
CA LYS A 142 12.53 -14.58 -10.92
C LYS A 142 11.84 -13.98 -9.70
N ILE A 143 10.91 -14.74 -9.09
CA ILE A 143 10.17 -14.26 -7.92
C ILE A 143 10.99 -14.49 -6.66
N LYS A 144 11.11 -13.46 -5.83
CA LYS A 144 11.81 -13.50 -4.55
C LYS A 144 11.13 -12.63 -3.49
N ASP A 145 11.44 -12.89 -2.23
CA ASP A 145 11.04 -12.00 -1.15
C ASP A 145 11.72 -10.63 -1.29
N SER A 146 10.95 -9.57 -1.12
CA SER A 146 11.46 -8.19 -1.08
C SER A 146 12.17 -7.86 0.24
N GLU A 147 12.11 -8.74 1.24
CA GLU A 147 12.72 -8.56 2.57
C GLU A 147 12.30 -7.24 3.23
N ARG A 148 10.99 -6.95 3.21
CA ARG A 148 10.40 -5.73 3.76
C ARG A 148 11.02 -4.43 3.23
N LEU A 149 11.38 -4.39 1.96
CA LEU A 149 12.10 -3.28 1.32
C LEU A 149 11.42 -1.92 1.59
N VAL A 150 10.10 -1.82 1.38
CA VAL A 150 9.37 -0.56 1.59
C VAL A 150 9.31 -0.19 3.07
N ASN A 151 9.20 -1.17 3.98
CA ASN A 151 9.26 -0.91 5.42
C ASN A 151 10.59 -0.28 5.81
N TRP A 152 11.70 -0.75 5.26
CA TRP A 152 13.02 -0.14 5.47
C TRP A 152 13.13 1.25 4.84
N ALA A 153 12.53 1.48 3.68
CA ALA A 153 12.46 2.81 3.10
C ALA A 153 11.70 3.80 4.01
N ARG A 154 10.64 3.34 4.67
CA ARG A 154 9.82 4.12 5.62
C ARG A 154 10.45 4.30 7.00
N PHE A 155 11.52 3.55 7.30
CA PHE A 155 12.14 3.59 8.63
C PHE A 155 12.64 4.99 9.00
N ALA A 156 13.40 5.64 8.13
CA ALA A 156 13.80 7.04 8.30
C ALA A 156 12.70 7.95 7.73
N LYS A 157 12.08 8.75 8.60
CA LYS A 157 10.96 9.64 8.27
C LYS A 157 11.45 10.93 7.63
N SER A 158 10.68 11.48 6.71
CA SER A 158 10.89 12.83 6.18
C SER A 158 10.45 13.89 7.19
N ASP A 159 10.88 15.15 6.98
CA ASP A 159 10.43 16.27 7.81
C ASP A 159 8.91 16.45 7.77
N ALA A 160 8.29 16.23 6.61
CA ALA A 160 6.84 16.27 6.46
C ALA A 160 6.15 15.19 7.31
N GLU A 161 6.66 13.95 7.30
CA GLU A 161 6.17 12.85 8.14
C GLU A 161 6.34 13.16 9.62
N ILE A 162 7.49 13.69 10.02
CA ILE A 162 7.76 14.11 11.41
C ILE A 162 6.76 15.19 11.87
N ASN A 163 6.44 16.16 11.02
CA ASN A 163 5.47 17.20 11.35
C ASN A 163 4.05 16.64 11.58
N TYR A 164 3.61 15.70 10.72
CA TYR A 164 2.34 14.99 10.95
C TYR A 164 2.36 14.17 12.24
N MET A 165 3.44 13.48 12.54
CA MET A 165 3.59 12.72 13.78
C MET A 165 3.52 13.61 15.01
N LYS A 166 4.18 14.79 15.00
CA LYS A 166 4.10 15.78 16.09
C LYS A 166 2.66 16.26 16.29
N THR A 167 1.97 16.61 15.21
CA THR A 167 0.56 17.06 15.28
C THR A 167 -0.34 15.95 15.83
N ALA A 168 -0.18 14.72 15.36
CA ALA A 168 -0.94 13.57 15.88
C ALA A 168 -0.66 13.32 17.37
N ALA A 169 0.60 13.46 17.81
CA ALA A 169 0.95 13.33 19.21
C ALA A 169 0.28 14.41 20.10
N LEU A 170 0.23 15.67 19.65
CA LEU A 170 -0.47 16.76 20.36
C LEU A 170 -1.98 16.50 20.48
N ILE A 171 -2.61 15.97 19.42
CA ILE A 171 -4.03 15.60 19.46
C ILE A 171 -4.26 14.47 20.46
N SER A 172 -3.43 13.44 20.46
CA SER A 172 -3.51 12.31 21.39
C SER A 172 -3.27 12.76 22.84
N GLU A 173 -2.29 13.64 23.07
CA GLU A 173 -2.02 14.22 24.38
C GLU A 173 -3.21 15.00 24.91
N LYS A 174 -3.84 15.84 24.07
CA LYS A 174 -5.04 16.59 24.43
C LYS A 174 -6.20 15.65 24.78
N GLY A 175 -6.43 14.63 23.97
CA GLY A 175 -7.47 13.62 24.25
C GLY A 175 -7.23 12.90 25.57
N MET A 176 -5.98 12.49 25.84
CA MET A 176 -5.63 11.83 27.10
C MET A 176 -5.81 12.74 28.32
N LYS A 177 -5.35 13.98 28.24
CA LYS A 177 -5.53 14.97 29.34
C LYS A 177 -7.01 15.20 29.63
N THR A 178 -7.85 15.41 28.60
CA THR A 178 -9.29 15.58 28.74
C THR A 178 -9.94 14.36 29.40
N ALA A 179 -9.56 13.15 28.98
CA ALA A 179 -10.07 11.93 29.60
C ALA A 179 -9.72 11.85 31.09
N MET A 180 -8.48 12.16 31.45
CA MET A 180 -8.02 12.17 32.86
C MET A 180 -8.76 13.19 33.72
N GLU A 181 -9.08 14.35 33.18
CA GLU A 181 -9.82 15.41 33.90
C GLU A 181 -11.29 15.00 34.17
N VAL A 182 -11.87 14.21 33.26
CA VAL A 182 -13.29 13.79 33.36
C VAL A 182 -13.46 12.54 34.23
N ILE A 183 -12.46 11.69 34.38
CA ILE A 183 -12.52 10.45 35.17
C ILE A 183 -12.64 10.77 36.66
N LYS A 184 -13.84 10.56 37.20
CA LYS A 184 -14.17 10.75 38.65
C LYS A 184 -15.15 9.67 39.09
N PRO A 185 -15.18 9.30 40.38
CA PRO A 185 -16.19 8.39 40.90
C PRO A 185 -17.61 8.86 40.55
N GLY A 186 -18.45 7.97 40.00
CA GLY A 186 -19.82 8.25 39.57
C GLY A 186 -19.98 8.76 38.13
N VAL A 187 -18.90 9.09 37.42
CA VAL A 187 -18.98 9.49 36.01
C VAL A 187 -19.08 8.25 35.13
N ARG A 188 -19.99 8.24 34.17
CA ARG A 188 -20.14 7.15 33.23
C ARG A 188 -19.00 7.18 32.19
N GLN A 189 -18.41 6.03 31.86
CA GLN A 189 -17.32 5.92 30.90
C GLN A 189 -17.62 6.55 29.52
N CYS A 190 -18.88 6.43 29.04
CA CYS A 190 -19.27 7.01 27.75
C CYS A 190 -19.16 8.54 27.69
N LEU A 191 -19.16 9.23 28.82
CA LEU A 191 -19.01 10.69 28.85
C LEU A 191 -17.58 11.14 28.52
N SER A 192 -16.57 10.32 28.76
CA SER A 192 -15.20 10.67 28.38
C SER A 192 -15.03 10.83 26.87
N LEU A 193 -15.77 10.04 26.07
CA LEU A 193 -15.71 10.10 24.60
C LEU A 193 -16.33 11.41 24.05
N ILE A 194 -17.31 12.00 24.74
CA ILE A 194 -17.95 13.24 24.30
C ILE A 194 -16.98 14.42 24.42
N HIS A 195 -16.08 14.39 25.40
CA HIS A 195 -15.13 15.46 25.68
C HIS A 195 -13.84 15.37 24.85
N ILE A 196 -13.57 14.22 24.24
CA ILE A 196 -12.42 13.99 23.36
C ILE A 196 -12.72 14.51 21.96
#